data_786d655348ff10ae62287302bf3dc467
#
_entry.id   786d655348ff10ae62287302bf3dc467
#
_cell.length_a   1.000
_cell.length_b   1.000
_cell.length_c   1.000
_cell.angle_alpha   90.00
_cell.angle_beta   90.00
_cell.angle_gamma   90.00
#
_symmetry.space_group_name_H-M   'P 1'
#
loop_
_entity.id
_entity.type
_entity.pdbx_description
1 polymer ?
#
loop_
_entity_poly.entity_id
_entity_poly.type
_entity_poly.pdbx_seq_one_letter_code
_entity_poly.pdbx_strand_id
1 'polypeptide(L)'
;MLNVKKIINDSNIAFGTSGASGLVIDFSHDVCAAFTHAFLSVIDDKYNFNKVALAIDNRPSSYEIAQACAYAIKQHGFEVEYHGVIPTPALAHYSMQKNIPCIMVTGSHIPFDRNGLKFYRPDGEITKEDELAIINSEYTFSPVGVLPHLETSTQGADYYLERYVSLFNPEILKGKRIGVYEHSSAGRDLYAPLFNQMGAEVISLGRSDEFVPIDTEAVSVEDRILAREWSKKYNLDAIFSTDGDGDRPLVADENGEWLRGDILGLLTAIELNIKALAIPVSCNTAIEESNKFTSIQRTKIGSPYVIAAFADLAKQFDSVAGFEANGGFLLASDLQINGKELKSLPTRDAVLPALMLLIASRNSTISQLINNLPQRFTWSDRVKNFPSDSSQQIIKNAISSPNNFFNSLGYESLSCSAIDETDGARFTLNNGDIIHLRPSGNAPELRCYAEASDENQAKQYVTNVLGNITSLIS
;
A
#
# COMPACT_ATOMS: atom_id res chain seq x y z
N MET A 1 24.00 26.66 12.98
CA MET A 1 23.53 25.26 13.00
C MET A 1 22.01 25.28 13.19
N LEU A 2 21.32 24.52 12.37
CA LEU A 2 19.87 24.30 12.45
C LEU A 2 19.62 23.10 13.37
N ASN A 3 18.54 23.14 14.15
CA ASN A 3 18.12 22.01 15.01
C ASN A 3 16.99 21.23 14.33
N VAL A 4 17.15 19.94 14.17
CA VAL A 4 16.22 19.02 13.48
C VAL A 4 14.82 19.09 14.09
N LYS A 5 14.70 18.90 15.41
CA LYS A 5 13.41 18.88 16.11
C LYS A 5 12.63 20.18 15.92
N LYS A 6 13.34 21.32 15.99
CA LYS A 6 12.71 22.62 15.77
C LYS A 6 12.17 22.75 14.34
N ILE A 7 12.98 22.40 13.33
CA ILE A 7 12.56 22.50 11.92
C ILE A 7 11.39 21.58 11.62
N ILE A 8 11.42 20.32 12.10
CA ILE A 8 10.32 19.37 11.91
C ILE A 8 9.04 19.89 12.56
N ASN A 9 9.10 20.37 13.81
CA ASN A 9 7.94 20.89 14.53
C ASN A 9 7.38 22.18 13.91
N ASP A 10 8.23 23.02 13.33
CA ASP A 10 7.81 24.28 12.68
C ASP A 10 7.29 24.03 11.23
N SER A 11 7.51 22.83 10.69
CA SER A 11 7.00 22.42 9.37
C SER A 11 5.56 21.89 9.49
N ASN A 12 4.81 21.95 8.36
CA ASN A 12 3.50 21.30 8.27
C ASN A 12 3.61 19.83 7.77
N ILE A 13 4.82 19.26 7.79
CA ILE A 13 5.07 17.89 7.40
C ILE A 13 4.89 16.97 8.61
N ALA A 14 4.09 15.92 8.47
CA ALA A 14 3.81 14.98 9.54
C ALA A 14 3.88 13.53 9.08
N PHE A 15 4.26 12.63 10.01
CA PHE A 15 4.16 11.20 9.77
C PHE A 15 2.69 10.78 9.67
N GLY A 16 2.38 10.08 8.58
CA GLY A 16 1.11 9.40 8.35
C GLY A 16 1.21 7.90 8.60
N THR A 17 0.50 7.11 7.77
CA THR A 17 0.53 5.65 7.87
C THR A 17 1.87 5.06 7.39
N SER A 18 2.51 5.69 6.38
CA SER A 18 3.75 5.18 5.77
C SER A 18 4.62 6.35 5.33
N GLY A 19 5.39 6.91 6.27
CA GLY A 19 6.30 8.02 6.01
C GLY A 19 5.72 9.39 6.34
N ALA A 20 6.56 10.43 6.18
CA ALA A 20 6.24 11.83 6.43
C ALA A 20 5.73 12.51 5.15
N SER A 21 4.62 13.23 5.20
CA SER A 21 4.01 13.87 4.02
C SER A 21 3.38 15.23 4.33
N GLY A 22 3.24 16.06 3.29
CA GLY A 22 2.63 17.37 3.37
C GLY A 22 2.49 18.04 2.00
N LEU A 23 2.18 19.34 1.98
CA LEU A 23 2.18 20.12 0.75
C LEU A 23 3.61 20.30 0.22
N VAL A 24 3.79 20.31 -1.08
CA VAL A 24 5.11 20.52 -1.72
C VAL A 24 5.77 21.81 -1.24
N ILE A 25 4.98 22.88 -1.04
CA ILE A 25 5.49 24.18 -0.57
C ILE A 25 6.12 24.11 0.84
N ASP A 26 5.74 23.11 1.65
CA ASP A 26 6.28 22.91 3.00
C ASP A 26 7.60 22.10 2.99
N PHE A 27 7.95 21.46 1.88
CA PHE A 27 9.22 20.75 1.69
C PHE A 27 10.35 21.69 1.29
N SER A 28 10.70 22.66 2.16
CA SER A 28 11.94 23.41 1.94
C SER A 28 13.16 22.47 1.99
N HIS A 29 14.28 22.87 1.39
CA HIS A 29 15.51 22.05 1.40
C HIS A 29 15.97 21.72 2.81
N ASP A 30 15.86 22.67 3.75
CA ASP A 30 16.23 22.44 5.15
C ASP A 30 15.25 21.51 5.87
N VAL A 31 13.96 21.47 5.50
CA VAL A 31 12.99 20.50 6.02
C VAL A 31 13.32 19.09 5.52
N CYS A 32 13.61 18.93 4.23
CA CYS A 32 14.04 17.65 3.65
C CYS A 32 15.33 17.15 4.34
N ALA A 33 16.29 18.05 4.55
CA ALA A 33 17.54 17.75 5.24
C ALA A 33 17.31 17.37 6.71
N ALA A 34 16.40 18.07 7.41
CA ALA A 34 16.09 17.78 8.81
C ALA A 34 15.54 16.34 8.97
N PHE A 35 14.56 15.96 8.17
CA PHE A 35 14.03 14.57 8.19
C PHE A 35 15.10 13.54 7.84
N THR A 36 15.96 13.82 6.86
CA THR A 36 17.03 12.93 6.45
C THR A 36 18.08 12.77 7.56
N HIS A 37 18.55 13.86 8.17
CA HIS A 37 19.49 13.81 9.29
C HIS A 37 18.90 13.11 10.50
N ALA A 38 17.61 13.37 10.81
CA ALA A 38 16.91 12.70 11.90
C ALA A 38 16.87 11.20 11.70
N PHE A 39 16.45 10.75 10.50
CA PHE A 39 16.41 9.33 10.16
C PHE A 39 17.80 8.68 10.32
N LEU A 40 18.83 9.27 9.69
CA LEU A 40 20.17 8.73 9.77
C LEU A 40 20.73 8.68 11.20
N SER A 41 20.49 9.72 12.00
CA SER A 41 20.92 9.75 13.41
C SER A 41 20.24 8.69 14.29
N VAL A 42 19.04 8.23 13.91
CA VAL A 42 18.28 7.18 14.64
C VAL A 42 18.79 5.78 14.32
N ILE A 43 19.33 5.57 13.10
CA ILE A 43 19.71 4.23 12.64
C ILE A 43 21.22 3.99 12.62
N ASP A 44 22.06 5.03 12.59
CA ASP A 44 23.52 4.92 12.46
C ASP A 44 24.17 4.07 13.58
N ASP A 45 23.71 4.21 14.80
CA ASP A 45 24.20 3.40 15.92
C ASP A 45 23.68 1.94 15.92
N LYS A 46 22.64 1.65 15.14
CA LYS A 46 21.96 0.34 15.11
C LYS A 46 22.44 -0.55 13.97
N TYR A 47 22.88 0.05 12.86
CA TYR A 47 23.25 -0.65 11.63
C TYR A 47 24.60 -0.18 11.11
N ASN A 48 25.33 -1.09 10.49
CA ASN A 48 26.63 -0.77 9.87
C ASN A 48 26.46 -0.60 8.35
N PHE A 49 26.50 0.65 7.88
CA PHE A 49 26.40 0.99 6.46
C PHE A 49 27.26 2.23 6.15
N ASN A 50 27.61 2.42 4.90
CA ASN A 50 28.34 3.59 4.41
C ASN A 50 27.65 4.29 3.24
N LYS A 51 26.50 3.74 2.80
CA LYS A 51 25.71 4.25 1.70
C LYS A 51 24.24 4.30 2.08
N VAL A 52 23.52 5.22 1.44
CA VAL A 52 22.06 5.34 1.52
C VAL A 52 21.51 5.32 0.10
N ALA A 53 20.58 4.41 -0.17
CA ALA A 53 19.88 4.37 -1.45
C ALA A 53 18.76 5.41 -1.49
N LEU A 54 18.53 6.03 -2.64
CA LEU A 54 17.55 7.09 -2.83
C LEU A 54 16.85 6.89 -4.18
N ALA A 55 15.53 6.99 -4.20
CA ALA A 55 14.74 6.99 -5.41
C ALA A 55 13.53 7.91 -5.31
N ILE A 56 12.86 8.12 -6.43
CA ILE A 56 11.72 9.04 -6.58
C ILE A 56 10.57 8.40 -7.36
N ASP A 57 9.37 8.94 -7.20
CA ASP A 57 8.26 8.76 -8.13
C ASP A 57 8.26 9.83 -9.25
N ASN A 58 7.27 9.78 -10.15
CA ASN A 58 7.15 10.71 -11.28
C ASN A 58 6.51 12.08 -10.92
N ARG A 59 6.45 12.48 -9.65
CA ARG A 59 5.97 13.81 -9.28
C ARG A 59 6.98 14.89 -9.68
N PRO A 60 6.52 16.05 -10.18
CA PRO A 60 7.42 17.12 -10.58
C PRO A 60 8.37 17.59 -9.47
N SER A 61 7.93 17.55 -8.21
CA SER A 61 8.72 17.99 -7.06
C SER A 61 9.73 16.97 -6.54
N SER A 62 9.62 15.68 -6.93
CA SER A 62 10.38 14.61 -6.29
C SER A 62 11.88 14.71 -6.51
N TYR A 63 12.34 15.17 -7.66
CA TYR A 63 13.77 15.28 -7.95
C TYR A 63 14.47 16.34 -7.07
N GLU A 64 13.88 17.52 -6.91
CA GLU A 64 14.46 18.58 -6.06
C GLU A 64 14.49 18.18 -4.58
N ILE A 65 13.42 17.51 -4.08
CA ILE A 65 13.37 16.94 -2.73
C ILE A 65 14.48 15.89 -2.58
N ALA A 66 14.67 15.00 -3.55
CA ALA A 66 15.73 14.01 -3.52
C ALA A 66 17.14 14.63 -3.50
N GLN A 67 17.36 15.74 -4.24
CA GLN A 67 18.63 16.46 -4.20
C GLN A 67 18.92 17.02 -2.80
N ALA A 68 17.89 17.55 -2.11
CA ALA A 68 18.04 18.04 -0.74
C ALA A 68 18.33 16.90 0.26
N CYS A 69 17.65 15.75 0.11
CA CYS A 69 17.96 14.55 0.89
C CYS A 69 19.41 14.06 0.62
N ALA A 70 19.81 14.02 -0.64
CA ALA A 70 21.17 13.62 -1.02
C ALA A 70 22.26 14.56 -0.45
N TYR A 71 21.97 15.87 -0.41
CA TYR A 71 22.86 16.81 0.26
C TYR A 71 23.02 16.48 1.74
N ALA A 72 21.92 16.21 2.43
CA ALA A 72 21.94 15.85 3.85
C ALA A 72 22.65 14.51 4.12
N ILE A 73 22.46 13.50 3.27
CA ILE A 73 23.15 12.21 3.36
C ILE A 73 24.68 12.43 3.28
N LYS A 74 25.13 13.21 2.31
CA LYS A 74 26.56 13.55 2.17
C LYS A 74 27.09 14.37 3.35
N GLN A 75 26.29 15.32 3.84
CA GLN A 75 26.65 16.13 5.00
C GLN A 75 26.73 15.28 6.28
N HIS A 76 25.96 14.20 6.37
CA HIS A 76 26.02 13.23 7.47
C HIS A 76 27.24 12.31 7.39
N GLY A 77 27.91 12.25 6.23
CA GLY A 77 29.13 11.47 6.00
C GLY A 77 28.94 10.19 5.19
N PHE A 78 27.76 9.95 4.62
CA PHE A 78 27.45 8.76 3.82
C PHE A 78 27.50 9.02 2.31
N GLU A 79 27.71 7.95 1.53
CA GLU A 79 27.58 7.97 0.08
C GLU A 79 26.09 7.88 -0.31
N VAL A 80 25.74 8.56 -1.40
CA VAL A 80 24.39 8.49 -2.00
C VAL A 80 24.42 7.56 -3.20
N GLU A 81 23.48 6.63 -3.26
CA GLU A 81 23.22 5.82 -4.43
C GLU A 81 21.80 6.12 -4.95
N TYR A 82 21.69 6.93 -6.01
CA TYR A 82 20.44 7.38 -6.55
C TYR A 82 19.97 6.47 -7.70
N HIS A 83 18.75 5.96 -7.62
CA HIS A 83 18.18 5.00 -8.57
C HIS A 83 17.18 5.61 -9.56
N GLY A 84 17.00 6.94 -9.54
CA GLY A 84 16.03 7.58 -10.42
C GLY A 84 14.58 7.26 -10.07
N VAL A 85 13.75 7.17 -11.09
CA VAL A 85 12.34 6.81 -10.94
C VAL A 85 12.20 5.30 -10.98
N ILE A 86 11.90 4.69 -9.84
CA ILE A 86 11.62 3.25 -9.68
C ILE A 86 10.53 3.03 -8.63
N PRO A 87 9.81 1.89 -8.66
CA PRO A 87 8.84 1.56 -7.63
C PRO A 87 9.43 1.50 -6.22
N THR A 88 8.66 1.93 -5.23
CA THR A 88 9.04 1.80 -3.81
C THR A 88 9.54 0.38 -3.45
N PRO A 89 8.84 -0.72 -3.82
CA PRO A 89 9.33 -2.06 -3.53
C PRO A 89 10.65 -2.42 -4.23
N ALA A 90 10.95 -1.81 -5.37
CA ALA A 90 12.22 -2.02 -6.06
C ALA A 90 13.39 -1.42 -5.27
N LEU A 91 13.23 -0.19 -4.77
CA LEU A 91 14.21 0.45 -3.90
C LEU A 91 14.38 -0.32 -2.60
N ALA A 92 13.28 -0.67 -1.94
CA ALA A 92 13.29 -1.42 -0.68
C ALA A 92 13.96 -2.79 -0.84
N HIS A 93 13.63 -3.54 -1.91
CA HIS A 93 14.26 -4.81 -2.20
C HIS A 93 15.76 -4.66 -2.39
N TYR A 94 16.20 -3.70 -3.23
CA TYR A 94 17.63 -3.44 -3.45
C TYR A 94 18.36 -3.11 -2.14
N SER A 95 17.81 -2.20 -1.34
CA SER A 95 18.43 -1.75 -0.10
C SER A 95 18.58 -2.88 0.92
N MET A 96 17.55 -3.71 1.10
CA MET A 96 17.59 -4.88 1.97
C MET A 96 18.63 -5.91 1.50
N GLN A 97 18.71 -6.17 0.18
CA GLN A 97 19.75 -7.08 -0.38
C GLN A 97 21.18 -6.55 -0.19
N LYS A 98 21.36 -5.24 -0.16
CA LYS A 98 22.66 -4.58 0.07
C LYS A 98 22.92 -4.29 1.55
N ASN A 99 21.95 -4.54 2.43
CA ASN A 99 22.01 -4.19 3.85
C ASN A 99 22.33 -2.71 4.10
N ILE A 100 21.69 -1.83 3.32
CA ILE A 100 21.78 -0.37 3.42
C ILE A 100 20.39 0.25 3.65
N PRO A 101 20.29 1.41 4.31
CA PRO A 101 19.02 2.12 4.42
C PRO A 101 18.64 2.79 3.10
N CYS A 102 17.35 3.12 2.94
CA CYS A 102 16.92 3.92 1.81
C CYS A 102 15.83 4.94 2.14
N ILE A 103 15.71 5.93 1.25
CA ILE A 103 14.68 6.96 1.29
C ILE A 103 13.98 6.98 -0.06
N MET A 104 12.66 6.81 -0.06
CA MET A 104 11.82 6.99 -1.23
C MET A 104 11.09 8.32 -1.15
N VAL A 105 11.27 9.16 -2.15
CA VAL A 105 10.55 10.44 -2.27
C VAL A 105 9.28 10.21 -3.06
N THR A 106 8.15 10.21 -2.39
CA THR A 106 6.85 9.94 -2.99
C THR A 106 5.68 10.43 -2.16
N GLY A 107 4.62 10.86 -2.83
CA GLY A 107 3.30 11.07 -2.23
C GLY A 107 2.32 9.92 -2.50
N SER A 108 2.77 8.77 -3.04
CA SER A 108 1.93 7.61 -3.37
C SER A 108 0.73 8.00 -4.27
N HIS A 109 -0.50 7.80 -3.83
CA HIS A 109 -1.74 8.04 -4.57
C HIS A 109 -2.35 9.45 -4.37
N ILE A 110 -1.77 10.29 -3.50
CA ILE A 110 -2.32 11.64 -3.24
C ILE A 110 -2.00 12.62 -4.38
N PRO A 111 -2.72 13.76 -4.51
CA PRO A 111 -2.53 14.73 -5.58
C PRO A 111 -1.08 15.26 -5.69
N PHE A 112 -0.74 15.80 -6.86
CA PHE A 112 0.63 16.21 -7.22
C PHE A 112 1.17 17.41 -6.42
N ASP A 113 0.29 18.22 -5.82
CA ASP A 113 0.64 19.35 -4.94
C ASP A 113 1.13 18.92 -3.55
N ARG A 114 1.17 17.61 -3.30
CA ARG A 114 1.69 16.98 -2.09
C ARG A 114 2.82 16.02 -2.43
N ASN A 115 3.71 15.80 -1.47
CA ASN A 115 4.79 14.83 -1.57
C ASN A 115 5.09 14.22 -0.20
N GLY A 116 6.07 13.33 -0.12
CA GLY A 116 6.47 12.69 1.13
C GLY A 116 7.83 12.00 1.05
N LEU A 117 8.25 11.51 2.21
CA LEU A 117 9.47 10.74 2.43
C LEU A 117 9.10 9.44 3.12
N LYS A 118 9.34 8.30 2.47
CA LYS A 118 9.27 6.97 3.07
C LYS A 118 10.68 6.52 3.44
N PHE A 119 10.86 6.04 4.65
CA PHE A 119 12.16 5.65 5.19
C PHE A 119 12.21 4.15 5.41
N TYR A 120 13.31 3.54 5.02
CA TYR A 120 13.56 2.12 5.20
C TYR A 120 14.89 1.90 5.88
N ARG A 121 14.88 1.12 6.96
CA ARG A 121 16.07 0.57 7.58
C ARG A 121 16.66 -0.53 6.67
N PRO A 122 17.90 -0.98 6.91
CA PRO A 122 18.48 -2.10 6.17
C PRO A 122 17.65 -3.41 6.22
N ASP A 123 16.77 -3.55 7.24
CA ASP A 123 15.96 -4.75 7.48
C ASP A 123 14.45 -4.57 7.20
N GLY A 124 13.99 -3.38 6.77
CA GLY A 124 12.57 -3.14 6.47
C GLY A 124 12.11 -1.71 6.68
N GLU A 125 10.80 -1.51 6.71
CA GLU A 125 10.20 -0.20 7.01
C GLU A 125 10.59 0.27 8.42
N ILE A 126 10.64 1.60 8.63
CA ILE A 126 10.80 2.16 10.00
C ILE A 126 9.59 1.78 10.87
N THR A 127 9.84 1.63 12.17
CA THR A 127 8.80 1.35 13.15
C THR A 127 8.18 2.65 13.69
N LYS A 128 7.09 2.53 14.43
CA LYS A 128 6.50 3.67 15.15
C LYS A 128 7.44 4.24 16.22
N GLU A 129 8.32 3.42 16.78
CA GLU A 129 9.37 3.87 17.68
C GLU A 129 10.43 4.70 16.95
N ASP A 130 10.83 4.27 15.74
CA ASP A 130 11.76 5.05 14.91
C ASP A 130 11.14 6.38 14.49
N GLU A 131 9.85 6.43 14.12
CA GLU A 131 9.14 7.68 13.81
C GLU A 131 9.19 8.68 15.00
N LEU A 132 8.90 8.19 16.22
CA LEU A 132 8.97 9.00 17.42
C LEU A 132 10.40 9.49 17.69
N ALA A 133 11.40 8.67 17.47
CA ALA A 133 12.80 9.03 17.61
C ALA A 133 13.22 10.11 16.58
N ILE A 134 12.76 9.98 15.32
CA ILE A 134 12.99 10.97 14.26
C ILE A 134 12.42 12.33 14.66
N ILE A 135 11.15 12.41 15.08
CA ILE A 135 10.49 13.66 15.45
C ILE A 135 11.20 14.33 16.64
N ASN A 136 11.75 13.55 17.57
CA ASN A 136 12.41 14.04 18.77
C ASN A 136 13.95 14.18 18.64
N SER A 137 14.51 13.98 17.46
CA SER A 137 15.96 14.08 17.23
C SER A 137 16.48 15.50 17.50
N GLU A 138 17.45 15.62 18.39
CA GLU A 138 18.15 16.88 18.72
C GLU A 138 19.39 17.13 17.84
N TYR A 139 19.54 16.35 16.75
CA TYR A 139 20.67 16.51 15.82
C TYR A 139 20.72 17.93 15.26
N THR A 140 21.92 18.43 15.00
CA THR A 140 22.11 19.77 14.44
C THR A 140 22.94 19.68 13.15
N PHE A 141 22.59 20.47 12.14
CA PHE A 141 23.22 20.47 10.85
C PHE A 141 23.40 21.89 10.28
N SER A 142 24.25 22.07 9.29
CA SER A 142 24.38 23.33 8.55
C SER A 142 23.27 23.43 7.48
N PRO A 143 22.76 24.64 7.22
CA PRO A 143 21.76 24.83 6.15
C PRO A 143 22.18 24.18 4.83
N VAL A 144 21.19 23.75 4.05
CA VAL A 144 21.43 23.18 2.74
C VAL A 144 22.03 24.24 1.81
N GLY A 145 23.14 23.88 1.15
CA GLY A 145 23.81 24.74 0.18
C GLY A 145 23.33 24.45 -1.27
N VAL A 146 24.29 24.38 -2.18
CA VAL A 146 24.01 24.06 -3.59
C VAL A 146 23.60 22.60 -3.72
N LEU A 147 22.44 22.37 -4.31
CA LEU A 147 21.91 21.03 -4.53
C LEU A 147 22.80 20.23 -5.49
N PRO A 148 23.12 18.97 -5.17
CA PRO A 148 23.97 18.14 -6.03
C PRO A 148 23.20 17.66 -7.27
N HIS A 149 23.89 17.48 -8.37
CA HIS A 149 23.40 16.64 -9.45
C HIS A 149 23.42 15.16 -9.01
N LEU A 150 22.39 14.40 -9.38
CA LEU A 150 22.27 12.98 -9.03
C LEU A 150 22.41 12.12 -10.29
N GLU A 151 23.43 11.28 -10.33
CA GLU A 151 23.60 10.29 -11.38
C GLU A 151 22.76 9.05 -11.07
N THR A 152 22.00 8.57 -12.05
CA THR A 152 21.07 7.46 -11.89
C THR A 152 21.78 6.11 -12.05
N SER A 153 21.63 5.23 -11.04
CA SER A 153 21.99 3.82 -11.10
C SER A 153 20.79 2.96 -11.53
N THR A 154 20.99 2.02 -12.44
CA THR A 154 19.94 1.06 -12.86
C THR A 154 19.80 -0.12 -11.92
N GLN A 155 20.71 -0.31 -10.98
CA GLN A 155 20.78 -1.52 -10.16
C GLN A 155 19.47 -1.82 -9.40
N GLY A 156 18.79 -0.81 -8.87
CA GLY A 156 17.51 -1.02 -8.15
C GLY A 156 16.45 -1.63 -9.05
N ALA A 157 16.34 -1.15 -10.28
CA ALA A 157 15.45 -1.69 -11.31
C ALA A 157 15.84 -3.12 -11.71
N ASP A 158 17.13 -3.35 -11.97
CA ASP A 158 17.68 -4.64 -12.42
C ASP A 158 17.46 -5.73 -11.36
N TYR A 159 17.75 -5.44 -10.09
CA TYR A 159 17.51 -6.37 -8.96
C TYR A 159 16.02 -6.72 -8.80
N TYR A 160 15.14 -5.76 -9.01
CA TYR A 160 13.71 -6.00 -8.89
C TYR A 160 13.15 -6.84 -10.04
N LEU A 161 13.61 -6.63 -11.28
CA LEU A 161 13.29 -7.48 -12.42
C LEU A 161 13.80 -8.91 -12.19
N GLU A 162 15.06 -9.06 -11.80
CA GLU A 162 15.70 -10.37 -11.57
C GLU A 162 14.99 -11.15 -10.46
N ARG A 163 14.49 -10.48 -9.41
CA ARG A 163 13.71 -11.08 -8.33
C ARG A 163 12.59 -11.98 -8.86
N TYR A 164 11.92 -11.59 -9.93
CA TYR A 164 10.76 -12.32 -10.47
C TYR A 164 11.11 -13.17 -11.70
N VAL A 165 11.87 -12.62 -12.63
CA VAL A 165 12.22 -13.33 -13.87
C VAL A 165 13.02 -14.60 -13.58
N SER A 166 13.90 -14.55 -12.58
CA SER A 166 14.71 -15.71 -12.21
C SER A 166 13.90 -16.89 -11.65
N LEU A 167 12.71 -16.67 -11.11
CA LEU A 167 11.91 -17.72 -10.44
C LEU A 167 11.16 -18.65 -11.39
N PHE A 168 10.85 -18.18 -12.59
CA PHE A 168 9.93 -18.85 -13.50
C PHE A 168 10.58 -19.21 -14.84
N ASN A 169 9.92 -20.10 -15.56
CA ASN A 169 10.25 -20.35 -16.96
C ASN A 169 9.92 -19.08 -17.78
N PRO A 170 10.80 -18.66 -18.72
CA PRO A 170 10.54 -17.49 -19.59
C PRO A 170 9.26 -17.57 -20.43
N GLU A 171 8.64 -18.75 -20.56
CA GLU A 171 7.37 -18.94 -21.25
C GLU A 171 6.17 -19.11 -20.31
N ILE A 172 6.32 -18.78 -19.01
CA ILE A 172 5.26 -19.01 -18.00
C ILE A 172 3.96 -18.29 -18.33
N LEU A 173 4.02 -17.14 -18.98
CA LEU A 173 2.87 -16.34 -19.41
C LEU A 173 2.63 -16.40 -20.93
N LYS A 174 3.21 -17.37 -21.63
CA LYS A 174 3.03 -17.52 -23.08
C LYS A 174 1.56 -17.65 -23.46
N GLY A 175 1.15 -16.85 -24.44
CA GLY A 175 -0.23 -16.79 -24.92
C GLY A 175 -1.14 -15.84 -24.15
N LYS A 176 -0.68 -15.24 -23.06
CA LYS A 176 -1.40 -14.18 -22.34
C LYS A 176 -1.14 -12.81 -22.97
N ARG A 177 -2.22 -12.03 -23.14
CA ARG A 177 -2.19 -10.64 -23.58
C ARG A 177 -2.50 -9.72 -22.42
N ILE A 178 -1.51 -8.94 -22.01
CA ILE A 178 -1.57 -8.13 -20.79
C ILE A 178 -1.51 -6.64 -21.15
N GLY A 179 -2.55 -5.89 -20.80
CA GLY A 179 -2.50 -4.43 -20.82
C GLY A 179 -1.70 -3.92 -19.63
N VAL A 180 -0.74 -3.04 -19.85
CA VAL A 180 -0.07 -2.30 -18.77
C VAL A 180 -0.55 -0.86 -18.82
N TYR A 181 -1.41 -0.48 -17.87
CA TYR A 181 -1.83 0.91 -17.72
C TYR A 181 -0.71 1.69 -17.01
N GLU A 182 0.12 2.32 -17.81
CA GLU A 182 1.37 2.95 -17.38
C GLU A 182 1.16 4.23 -16.61
N HIS A 183 0.16 5.06 -16.97
CA HIS A 183 -0.06 6.43 -16.51
C HIS A 183 1.26 7.13 -16.14
N SER A 184 1.38 7.70 -14.92
CA SER A 184 2.61 8.28 -14.37
C SER A 184 3.27 7.39 -13.31
N SER A 185 2.96 6.07 -13.25
CA SER A 185 3.53 5.17 -12.26
C SER A 185 5.06 5.15 -12.31
N ALA A 186 5.70 5.06 -11.15
CA ALA A 186 7.14 4.93 -11.02
C ALA A 186 7.68 3.62 -11.66
N GLY A 187 6.84 2.61 -11.82
CA GLY A 187 7.22 1.34 -12.43
C GLY A 187 6.91 1.22 -13.92
N ARG A 188 6.35 2.25 -14.57
CA ARG A 188 5.86 2.20 -15.94
C ARG A 188 6.86 1.68 -16.97
N ASP A 189 8.16 1.94 -16.75
CA ASP A 189 9.23 1.48 -17.65
C ASP A 189 9.75 0.08 -17.31
N LEU A 190 9.33 -0.52 -16.19
CA LEU A 190 9.75 -1.84 -15.72
C LEU A 190 8.74 -2.94 -16.01
N TYR A 191 7.43 -2.63 -15.97
CA TYR A 191 6.39 -3.66 -15.99
C TYR A 191 6.26 -4.35 -17.34
N ALA A 192 6.31 -3.60 -18.45
CA ALA A 192 6.25 -4.21 -19.78
C ALA A 192 7.47 -5.11 -20.05
N PRO A 193 8.73 -4.72 -19.79
CA PRO A 193 9.87 -5.61 -19.86
C PRO A 193 9.74 -6.86 -18.99
N LEU A 194 9.22 -6.74 -17.77
CA LEU A 194 9.02 -7.87 -16.87
C LEU A 194 8.10 -8.95 -17.50
N PHE A 195 6.90 -8.56 -17.89
CA PHE A 195 5.92 -9.51 -18.44
C PHE A 195 6.33 -10.06 -19.80
N ASN A 196 7.01 -9.27 -20.64
CA ASN A 196 7.57 -9.73 -21.92
C ASN A 196 8.64 -10.80 -21.70
N GLN A 197 9.54 -10.63 -20.71
CA GLN A 197 10.55 -11.65 -20.38
C GLN A 197 9.95 -12.95 -19.86
N MET A 198 8.69 -12.92 -19.42
CA MET A 198 7.93 -14.09 -18.99
C MET A 198 7.05 -14.69 -20.10
N GLY A 199 7.14 -14.16 -21.32
CA GLY A 199 6.48 -14.69 -22.52
C GLY A 199 5.10 -14.12 -22.80
N ALA A 200 4.63 -13.10 -22.06
CA ALA A 200 3.38 -12.42 -22.35
C ALA A 200 3.50 -11.48 -23.57
N GLU A 201 2.41 -11.27 -24.28
CA GLU A 201 2.24 -10.15 -25.22
C GLU A 201 1.77 -8.93 -24.41
N VAL A 202 2.59 -7.89 -24.31
CA VAL A 202 2.27 -6.69 -23.52
C VAL A 202 1.81 -5.55 -24.43
N ILE A 203 0.75 -4.87 -23.99
CA ILE A 203 0.20 -3.68 -24.65
C ILE A 203 0.27 -2.52 -23.66
N SER A 204 1.11 -1.53 -23.95
CA SER A 204 1.22 -0.29 -23.17
C SER A 204 -0.02 0.58 -23.36
N LEU A 205 -0.62 1.01 -22.26
CA LEU A 205 -1.88 1.76 -22.22
C LEU A 205 -1.73 3.05 -21.41
N GLY A 206 -2.35 4.12 -21.86
CA GLY A 206 -2.59 5.33 -21.08
C GLY A 206 -1.37 5.98 -20.45
N ARG A 207 -0.18 5.90 -21.09
CA ARG A 207 1.04 6.58 -20.61
C ARG A 207 0.83 8.08 -20.54
N SER A 208 1.25 8.70 -19.43
CA SER A 208 1.15 10.13 -19.19
C SER A 208 2.45 10.66 -18.61
N ASP A 209 2.86 11.85 -19.09
CA ASP A 209 3.96 12.61 -18.48
C ASP A 209 3.45 13.60 -17.41
N GLU A 210 2.13 13.79 -17.33
CA GLU A 210 1.49 14.47 -16.20
C GLU A 210 1.19 13.46 -15.11
N PHE A 211 1.34 13.87 -13.85
CA PHE A 211 1.06 12.99 -12.71
C PHE A 211 -0.44 12.67 -12.62
N VAL A 212 -0.78 11.38 -12.65
CA VAL A 212 -2.14 10.84 -12.51
C VAL A 212 -2.25 10.12 -11.18
N PRO A 213 -3.04 10.63 -10.22
CA PRO A 213 -3.28 9.95 -8.96
C PRO A 213 -4.23 8.76 -9.17
N ILE A 214 -3.76 7.56 -8.92
CA ILE A 214 -4.57 6.33 -8.94
C ILE A 214 -4.78 5.86 -7.50
N ASP A 215 -6.04 5.76 -7.08
CA ASP A 215 -6.43 5.15 -5.82
C ASP A 215 -6.89 3.71 -6.06
N THR A 216 -6.12 2.74 -5.60
CA THR A 216 -6.39 1.31 -5.84
C THR A 216 -7.55 0.77 -4.98
N GLU A 217 -7.96 1.46 -3.93
CA GLU A 217 -9.15 1.11 -3.14
C GLU A 217 -10.44 1.76 -3.68
N ALA A 218 -10.31 2.93 -4.34
CA ALA A 218 -11.44 3.71 -4.82
C ALA A 218 -11.23 4.12 -6.29
N VAL A 219 -11.18 3.12 -7.17
CA VAL A 219 -10.95 3.32 -8.60
C VAL A 219 -12.04 4.22 -9.20
N SER A 220 -11.61 5.24 -9.95
CA SER A 220 -12.50 6.22 -10.57
C SER A 220 -13.45 5.59 -11.60
N VAL A 221 -14.57 6.26 -11.87
CA VAL A 221 -15.51 5.81 -12.90
C VAL A 221 -14.85 5.83 -14.27
N GLU A 222 -14.01 6.82 -14.52
CA GLU A 222 -13.25 7.00 -15.75
C GLU A 222 -12.29 5.83 -15.98
N ASP A 223 -11.52 5.43 -14.97
CA ASP A 223 -10.59 4.30 -15.07
C ASP A 223 -11.33 2.96 -15.25
N ARG A 224 -12.53 2.81 -14.68
CA ARG A 224 -13.38 1.62 -14.90
C ARG A 224 -13.87 1.55 -16.35
N ILE A 225 -14.28 2.67 -16.93
CA ILE A 225 -14.70 2.74 -18.34
C ILE A 225 -13.53 2.42 -19.25
N LEU A 226 -12.37 3.05 -19.04
CA LEU A 226 -11.15 2.84 -19.83
C LEU A 226 -10.72 1.37 -19.81
N ALA A 227 -10.73 0.72 -18.65
CA ALA A 227 -10.34 -0.68 -18.53
C ALA A 227 -11.22 -1.61 -19.37
N ARG A 228 -12.55 -1.42 -19.32
CA ARG A 228 -13.49 -2.20 -20.14
C ARG A 228 -13.30 -1.98 -21.64
N GLU A 229 -13.09 -0.71 -22.05
CA GLU A 229 -12.82 -0.36 -23.44
C GLU A 229 -11.51 -0.98 -23.92
N TRP A 230 -10.43 -0.91 -23.16
CA TRP A 230 -9.14 -1.48 -23.51
C TRP A 230 -9.18 -3.00 -23.57
N SER A 231 -9.78 -3.65 -22.56
CA SER A 231 -9.92 -5.10 -22.54
C SER A 231 -10.62 -5.61 -23.79
N LYS A 232 -11.76 -5.00 -24.15
CA LYS A 232 -12.51 -5.35 -25.36
C LYS A 232 -11.75 -5.03 -26.64
N LYS A 233 -11.13 -3.83 -26.72
CA LYS A 233 -10.43 -3.37 -27.94
C LYS A 233 -9.22 -4.24 -28.29
N TYR A 234 -8.47 -4.63 -27.27
CA TYR A 234 -7.22 -5.35 -27.44
C TYR A 234 -7.32 -6.84 -27.14
N ASN A 235 -8.48 -7.32 -26.75
CA ASN A 235 -8.73 -8.71 -26.34
C ASN A 235 -7.72 -9.15 -25.28
N LEU A 236 -7.71 -8.43 -24.15
CA LEU A 236 -6.75 -8.63 -23.06
C LEU A 236 -7.20 -9.79 -22.15
N ASP A 237 -6.24 -10.53 -21.61
CA ASP A 237 -6.48 -11.50 -20.53
C ASP A 237 -6.49 -10.81 -19.16
N ALA A 238 -5.79 -9.68 -19.02
CA ALA A 238 -5.72 -8.87 -17.83
C ALA A 238 -5.23 -7.45 -18.14
N ILE A 239 -5.50 -6.50 -17.23
CA ILE A 239 -4.83 -5.20 -17.21
C ILE A 239 -4.10 -5.09 -15.87
N PHE A 240 -2.83 -4.70 -15.91
CA PHE A 240 -2.03 -4.40 -14.73
C PHE A 240 -1.73 -2.92 -14.64
N SER A 241 -1.84 -2.37 -13.45
CA SER A 241 -1.43 -1.02 -13.09
C SER A 241 -1.00 -0.99 -11.62
N THR A 242 -0.61 0.20 -11.15
CA THR A 242 -0.29 0.45 -9.74
C THR A 242 -0.74 1.85 -9.35
N ASP A 243 -0.55 2.24 -8.09
CA ASP A 243 -0.54 3.64 -7.71
C ASP A 243 0.75 4.36 -8.15
N GLY A 244 0.90 5.62 -7.78
CA GLY A 244 1.97 6.48 -8.28
C GLY A 244 3.39 5.98 -8.00
N ASP A 245 3.64 5.38 -6.84
CA ASP A 245 4.95 4.87 -6.45
C ASP A 245 5.08 3.34 -6.53
N GLY A 246 4.08 2.68 -7.13
CA GLY A 246 4.20 1.28 -7.54
C GLY A 246 4.20 0.25 -6.40
N ASP A 247 3.70 0.60 -5.21
CA ASP A 247 3.64 -0.32 -4.08
C ASP A 247 2.26 -0.98 -3.90
N ARG A 248 1.20 -0.45 -4.56
CA ARG A 248 -0.17 -0.96 -4.54
C ARG A 248 -0.60 -1.41 -5.92
N PRO A 249 -0.88 -2.68 -6.13
CA PRO A 249 -1.33 -3.18 -7.42
C PRO A 249 -2.77 -2.80 -7.73
N LEU A 250 -3.05 -2.66 -9.00
CA LEU A 250 -4.39 -2.57 -9.55
C LEU A 250 -4.47 -3.52 -10.74
N VAL A 251 -5.29 -4.56 -10.64
CA VAL A 251 -5.42 -5.58 -11.68
C VAL A 251 -6.87 -5.70 -12.12
N ALA A 252 -7.12 -5.69 -13.42
CA ALA A 252 -8.43 -6.00 -13.99
C ALA A 252 -8.42 -7.37 -14.65
N ASP A 253 -9.59 -8.02 -14.64
CA ASP A 253 -9.83 -9.26 -15.33
C ASP A 253 -9.97 -9.08 -16.88
N GLU A 254 -10.25 -10.15 -17.59
CA GLU A 254 -10.45 -10.17 -19.03
C GLU A 254 -11.65 -9.33 -19.51
N ASN A 255 -12.57 -8.95 -18.61
CA ASN A 255 -13.69 -8.08 -18.91
C ASN A 255 -13.38 -6.60 -18.63
N GLY A 256 -12.20 -6.31 -18.07
CA GLY A 256 -11.81 -4.98 -17.63
C GLY A 256 -12.42 -4.57 -16.29
N GLU A 257 -12.84 -5.56 -15.48
CA GLU A 257 -13.33 -5.31 -14.12
C GLU A 257 -12.16 -5.33 -13.13
N TRP A 258 -11.95 -4.20 -12.43
CA TRP A 258 -10.88 -4.08 -11.44
C TRP A 258 -11.18 -4.91 -10.20
N LEU A 259 -10.21 -5.75 -9.82
CA LEU A 259 -10.27 -6.53 -8.60
C LEU A 259 -10.10 -5.62 -7.38
N ARG A 260 -10.78 -5.96 -6.30
CA ARG A 260 -10.42 -5.42 -4.99
C ARG A 260 -9.06 -5.96 -4.56
N GLY A 261 -8.27 -5.10 -3.91
CA GLY A 261 -6.92 -5.46 -3.52
C GLY A 261 -6.84 -6.63 -2.53
N ASP A 262 -7.80 -6.75 -1.61
CA ASP A 262 -7.87 -7.88 -0.67
C ASP A 262 -8.24 -9.22 -1.35
N ILE A 263 -9.03 -9.20 -2.41
CA ILE A 263 -9.32 -10.39 -3.24
C ILE A 263 -8.09 -10.78 -4.04
N LEU A 264 -7.35 -9.82 -4.60
CA LEU A 264 -6.07 -10.08 -5.25
C LEU A 264 -5.06 -10.68 -4.25
N GLY A 265 -4.96 -10.12 -3.03
CA GLY A 265 -4.13 -10.64 -1.96
C GLY A 265 -4.51 -12.06 -1.55
N LEU A 266 -5.80 -12.36 -1.43
CA LEU A 266 -6.33 -13.71 -1.15
C LEU A 266 -5.88 -14.72 -2.20
N LEU A 267 -6.11 -14.44 -3.49
CA LEU A 267 -5.71 -15.32 -4.59
C LEU A 267 -4.19 -15.53 -4.63
N THR A 268 -3.42 -14.46 -4.39
CA THR A 268 -1.96 -14.51 -4.29
C THR A 268 -1.50 -15.42 -3.16
N ALA A 269 -2.07 -15.25 -1.96
CA ALA A 269 -1.70 -16.06 -0.79
C ALA A 269 -2.05 -17.55 -0.98
N ILE A 270 -3.15 -17.85 -1.67
CA ILE A 270 -3.52 -19.22 -2.05
C ILE A 270 -2.49 -19.82 -3.02
N GLU A 271 -2.13 -19.11 -4.08
CA GLU A 271 -1.15 -19.59 -5.08
C GLU A 271 0.24 -19.79 -4.49
N LEU A 272 0.64 -18.94 -3.54
CA LEU A 272 1.90 -19.05 -2.79
C LEU A 272 1.86 -20.10 -1.67
N ASN A 273 0.72 -20.76 -1.42
CA ASN A 273 0.52 -21.71 -0.33
C ASN A 273 0.89 -21.12 1.07
N ILE A 274 0.53 -19.87 1.31
CA ILE A 274 0.75 -19.21 2.59
C ILE A 274 -0.08 -19.90 3.69
N LYS A 275 0.52 -20.14 4.86
CA LYS A 275 -0.16 -20.78 6.01
C LYS A 275 -0.76 -19.77 6.97
N ALA A 276 -0.09 -18.66 7.19
CA ALA A 276 -0.54 -17.65 8.15
C ALA A 276 -0.54 -16.26 7.53
N LEU A 277 -1.61 -15.52 7.80
CA LEU A 277 -1.84 -14.17 7.29
C LEU A 277 -1.93 -13.14 8.42
N ALA A 278 -1.35 -11.97 8.18
CA ALA A 278 -1.66 -10.73 8.91
C ALA A 278 -2.36 -9.77 7.96
N ILE A 279 -3.59 -9.36 8.27
CA ILE A 279 -4.41 -8.51 7.41
C ILE A 279 -5.16 -7.45 8.23
N PRO A 280 -5.40 -6.25 7.69
CA PRO A 280 -6.24 -5.24 8.36
C PRO A 280 -7.69 -5.71 8.56
N VAL A 281 -8.32 -5.15 9.60
CA VAL A 281 -9.75 -5.39 9.89
C VAL A 281 -10.70 -4.99 8.75
N SER A 282 -10.24 -4.17 7.81
CA SER A 282 -11.00 -3.74 6.62
C SER A 282 -10.99 -4.74 5.47
N CYS A 283 -10.17 -5.78 5.53
CA CYS A 283 -10.15 -6.81 4.49
C CYS A 283 -11.38 -7.70 4.54
N ASN A 284 -11.78 -8.20 3.38
CA ASN A 284 -12.99 -8.99 3.14
C ASN A 284 -12.96 -10.34 3.89
N THR A 285 -14.10 -10.79 4.42
CA THR A 285 -14.22 -12.07 5.14
C THR A 285 -14.21 -13.30 4.24
N ALA A 286 -14.27 -13.14 2.92
CA ALA A 286 -13.99 -14.25 1.99
C ALA A 286 -12.63 -14.92 2.28
N ILE A 287 -11.71 -14.20 2.95
CA ILE A 287 -10.40 -14.71 3.35
C ILE A 287 -10.56 -15.84 4.36
N GLU A 288 -11.32 -15.61 5.44
CA GLU A 288 -11.64 -16.63 6.44
C GLU A 288 -12.53 -17.73 5.86
N GLU A 289 -13.57 -17.33 5.13
CA GLU A 289 -14.55 -18.27 4.55
C GLU A 289 -13.93 -19.19 3.50
N SER A 290 -12.78 -18.79 2.90
CA SER A 290 -12.03 -19.63 1.97
C SER A 290 -11.51 -20.92 2.61
N ASN A 291 -11.30 -20.94 3.93
CA ASN A 291 -10.71 -22.04 4.70
C ASN A 291 -9.35 -22.52 4.16
N LYS A 292 -8.54 -21.61 3.58
CA LYS A 292 -7.24 -21.93 2.96
C LYS A 292 -6.04 -21.72 3.91
N PHE A 293 -6.22 -20.98 4.98
CA PHE A 293 -5.16 -20.56 5.88
C PHE A 293 -5.29 -21.21 7.26
N THR A 294 -4.16 -21.55 7.86
CA THR A 294 -4.14 -22.13 9.21
C THR A 294 -4.37 -21.08 10.28
N SER A 295 -3.90 -19.86 10.04
CA SER A 295 -4.06 -18.73 10.96
C SER A 295 -4.27 -17.43 10.18
N ILE A 296 -5.18 -16.61 10.67
CA ILE A 296 -5.43 -15.25 10.17
C ILE A 296 -5.47 -14.33 11.39
N GLN A 297 -4.53 -13.37 11.42
CA GLN A 297 -4.48 -12.35 12.45
C GLN A 297 -4.96 -11.02 11.85
N ARG A 298 -6.06 -10.47 12.39
CA ARG A 298 -6.53 -9.15 12.01
C ARG A 298 -5.78 -8.06 12.78
N THR A 299 -5.37 -7.02 12.05
CA THR A 299 -4.59 -5.89 12.58
C THR A 299 -5.34 -4.58 12.40
N LYS A 300 -4.80 -3.50 12.98
CA LYS A 300 -5.17 -2.13 12.57
C LYS A 300 -4.84 -1.91 11.10
N ILE A 301 -5.49 -0.91 10.49
CA ILE A 301 -5.25 -0.52 9.10
C ILE A 301 -3.91 0.20 8.97
N GLY A 302 -3.05 -0.31 8.09
CA GLY A 302 -1.73 0.24 7.76
C GLY A 302 -0.61 -0.80 7.82
N SER A 303 0.32 -0.75 6.85
CA SER A 303 1.44 -1.69 6.73
C SER A 303 2.27 -1.85 8.01
N PRO A 304 2.55 -0.81 8.82
CA PRO A 304 3.32 -1.00 10.05
C PRO A 304 2.69 -1.98 11.04
N TYR A 305 1.35 -2.03 11.10
CA TYR A 305 0.64 -2.96 11.98
C TYR A 305 0.62 -4.40 11.43
N VAL A 306 0.54 -4.54 10.12
CA VAL A 306 0.67 -5.82 9.42
C VAL A 306 2.06 -6.39 9.64
N ILE A 307 3.11 -5.58 9.43
CA ILE A 307 4.51 -5.96 9.62
C ILE A 307 4.78 -6.35 11.08
N ALA A 308 4.25 -5.59 12.04
CA ALA A 308 4.44 -5.89 13.46
C ALA A 308 3.89 -7.26 13.86
N ALA A 309 2.82 -7.74 13.22
CA ALA A 309 2.23 -9.05 13.48
C ALA A 309 3.08 -10.21 12.94
N PHE A 310 3.96 -9.99 11.99
CA PHE A 310 4.77 -11.04 11.37
C PHE A 310 5.68 -11.76 12.36
N ALA A 311 6.26 -11.03 13.32
CA ALA A 311 7.19 -11.60 14.29
C ALA A 311 6.56 -12.71 15.14
N ASP A 312 5.29 -12.58 15.51
CA ASP A 312 4.58 -13.60 16.31
C ASP A 312 4.09 -14.77 15.45
N LEU A 313 3.63 -14.50 14.23
CA LEU A 313 3.23 -15.53 13.28
C LEU A 313 4.42 -16.40 12.83
N ALA A 314 5.59 -15.79 12.57
CA ALA A 314 6.80 -16.50 12.16
C ALA A 314 7.38 -17.44 13.23
N LYS A 315 6.99 -17.28 14.50
CA LYS A 315 7.36 -18.25 15.56
C LYS A 315 6.63 -19.59 15.43
N GLN A 316 5.49 -19.61 14.73
CA GLN A 316 4.58 -20.76 14.67
C GLN A 316 4.45 -21.32 13.25
N PHE A 317 4.68 -20.49 12.23
CA PHE A 317 4.47 -20.84 10.83
C PHE A 317 5.71 -20.49 9.98
N ASP A 318 6.03 -21.38 9.06
CA ASP A 318 7.16 -21.25 8.13
C ASP A 318 6.82 -20.41 6.89
N SER A 319 5.55 -20.09 6.67
CA SER A 319 5.05 -19.36 5.51
C SER A 319 4.03 -18.31 5.97
N VAL A 320 4.52 -17.06 6.06
CA VAL A 320 3.78 -15.90 6.57
C VAL A 320 3.77 -14.80 5.53
N ALA A 321 2.63 -14.19 5.32
CA ALA A 321 2.45 -13.01 4.49
C ALA A 321 1.35 -12.10 5.07
N GLY A 322 1.22 -10.92 4.48
CA GLY A 322 0.11 -10.01 4.75
C GLY A 322 -0.25 -9.23 3.50
N PHE A 323 -1.40 -8.60 3.53
CA PHE A 323 -1.82 -7.69 2.47
C PHE A 323 -2.88 -6.73 3.01
N GLU A 324 -3.08 -5.65 2.30
CA GLU A 324 -4.07 -4.63 2.66
C GLU A 324 -5.21 -4.59 1.63
N ALA A 325 -6.30 -3.89 1.95
CA ALA A 325 -7.42 -3.71 1.03
C ALA A 325 -7.03 -2.94 -0.25
N ASN A 326 -5.93 -2.18 -0.21
CA ASN A 326 -5.34 -1.51 -1.37
C ASN A 326 -4.54 -2.45 -2.30
N GLY A 327 -4.39 -3.72 -1.94
CA GLY A 327 -3.70 -4.75 -2.71
C GLY A 327 -2.20 -4.91 -2.42
N GLY A 328 -1.59 -3.97 -1.72
CA GLY A 328 -0.17 -4.08 -1.35
C GLY A 328 0.11 -5.37 -0.59
N PHE A 329 0.94 -6.25 -1.17
CA PHE A 329 1.25 -7.57 -0.63
C PHE A 329 2.61 -7.54 0.07
N LEU A 330 2.67 -8.07 1.30
CA LEU A 330 3.87 -8.07 2.14
C LEU A 330 4.28 -9.53 2.40
N LEU A 331 5.42 -9.93 1.86
CA LEU A 331 5.94 -11.29 2.05
C LEU A 331 6.91 -11.32 3.23
N ALA A 332 6.50 -11.97 4.33
CA ALA A 332 7.30 -12.03 5.57
C ALA A 332 8.29 -13.19 5.59
N SER A 333 8.03 -14.28 4.88
CA SER A 333 8.87 -15.48 4.86
C SER A 333 9.57 -15.67 3.52
N ASP A 334 10.76 -16.24 3.56
CA ASP A 334 11.40 -16.78 2.36
C ASP A 334 10.61 -18.01 1.87
N LEU A 335 10.32 -18.08 0.58
CA LEU A 335 9.57 -19.17 -0.03
C LEU A 335 10.41 -19.90 -1.10
N GLN A 336 10.04 -21.15 -1.39
CA GLN A 336 10.59 -21.90 -2.50
C GLN A 336 9.58 -21.97 -3.66
N ILE A 337 9.93 -21.41 -4.81
CA ILE A 337 9.15 -21.45 -6.03
C ILE A 337 9.96 -22.14 -7.13
N ASN A 338 9.47 -23.25 -7.66
CA ASN A 338 10.17 -24.02 -8.69
C ASN A 338 11.61 -24.40 -8.32
N GLY A 339 11.89 -24.67 -7.03
CA GLY A 339 13.24 -24.96 -6.53
C GLY A 339 14.18 -23.77 -6.42
N LYS A 340 13.68 -22.56 -6.59
CA LYS A 340 14.39 -21.30 -6.42
C LYS A 340 13.82 -20.51 -5.26
N GLU A 341 14.67 -19.74 -4.59
CA GLU A 341 14.28 -18.98 -3.40
C GLU A 341 13.70 -17.61 -3.78
N LEU A 342 12.45 -17.37 -3.36
CA LEU A 342 11.86 -16.05 -3.30
C LEU A 342 12.11 -15.48 -1.91
N LYS A 343 13.03 -14.53 -1.79
CA LYS A 343 13.33 -13.86 -0.53
C LYS A 343 12.12 -13.08 -0.01
N SER A 344 11.99 -13.00 1.30
CA SER A 344 11.02 -12.11 1.96
C SER A 344 11.20 -10.66 1.52
N LEU A 345 10.09 -9.95 1.46
CA LEU A 345 10.04 -8.51 1.22
C LEU A 345 8.90 -7.96 2.09
N PRO A 346 9.18 -7.62 3.37
CA PRO A 346 8.17 -7.20 4.32
C PRO A 346 7.78 -5.73 4.13
N THR A 347 7.48 -5.34 2.90
CA THR A 347 6.88 -4.07 2.49
C THR A 347 5.91 -4.33 1.36
N ARG A 348 5.03 -3.37 1.07
CA ARG A 348 4.05 -3.53 -0.02
C ARG A 348 4.74 -3.73 -1.36
N ASP A 349 4.26 -4.72 -2.10
CA ASP A 349 4.73 -5.09 -3.42
C ASP A 349 3.53 -5.27 -4.36
N ALA A 350 3.60 -4.66 -5.53
CA ALA A 350 2.55 -4.71 -6.53
C ALA A 350 2.76 -5.82 -7.57
N VAL A 351 3.99 -6.18 -7.86
CA VAL A 351 4.32 -7.13 -8.93
C VAL A 351 4.04 -8.56 -8.51
N LEU A 352 4.41 -8.96 -7.29
CA LEU A 352 4.19 -10.33 -6.82
C LEU A 352 2.72 -10.76 -6.92
N PRO A 353 1.74 -9.98 -6.39
CA PRO A 353 0.34 -10.39 -6.48
C PRO A 353 -0.19 -10.42 -7.91
N ALA A 354 0.19 -9.48 -8.77
CA ALA A 354 -0.21 -9.52 -10.18
C ALA A 354 0.34 -10.75 -10.89
N LEU A 355 1.62 -11.07 -10.68
CA LEU A 355 2.26 -12.22 -11.29
C LEU A 355 1.65 -13.55 -10.83
N MET A 356 1.38 -13.70 -9.52
CA MET A 356 0.76 -14.91 -8.99
C MET A 356 -0.66 -15.10 -9.54
N LEU A 357 -1.45 -14.04 -9.66
CA LEU A 357 -2.78 -14.08 -10.26
C LEU A 357 -2.72 -14.52 -11.75
N LEU A 358 -1.79 -13.95 -12.52
CA LEU A 358 -1.60 -14.33 -13.93
C LEU A 358 -1.16 -15.79 -14.08
N ILE A 359 -0.33 -16.29 -13.18
CA ILE A 359 0.09 -17.69 -13.15
C ILE A 359 -1.09 -18.60 -12.76
N ALA A 360 -1.86 -18.24 -11.76
CA ALA A 360 -3.06 -19.00 -11.36
C ALA A 360 -4.10 -19.07 -12.49
N SER A 361 -4.22 -18.01 -13.30
CA SER A 361 -5.18 -17.92 -14.40
C SER A 361 -4.69 -18.56 -15.72
N ARG A 362 -3.57 -19.30 -15.75
CA ARG A 362 -3.03 -19.88 -17.01
C ARG A 362 -4.01 -20.79 -17.74
N ASN A 363 -4.77 -21.58 -17.00
CA ASN A 363 -5.73 -22.56 -17.52
C ASN A 363 -7.20 -22.13 -17.34
N SER A 364 -7.44 -20.90 -16.94
CA SER A 364 -8.76 -20.33 -16.67
C SER A 364 -8.74 -18.83 -16.93
N THR A 365 -9.85 -18.14 -16.68
CA THR A 365 -9.88 -16.69 -16.67
C THR A 365 -9.80 -16.18 -15.23
N ILE A 366 -9.42 -14.90 -15.06
CA ILE A 366 -9.37 -14.27 -13.74
C ILE A 366 -10.77 -14.22 -13.13
N SER A 367 -11.80 -13.88 -13.91
CA SER A 367 -13.19 -13.85 -13.44
C SER A 367 -13.66 -15.21 -12.92
N GLN A 368 -13.22 -16.33 -13.54
CA GLN A 368 -13.52 -17.68 -13.05
C GLN A 368 -12.86 -17.96 -11.70
N LEU A 369 -11.63 -17.51 -11.49
CA LEU A 369 -10.96 -17.65 -10.18
C LEU A 369 -11.72 -16.90 -9.08
N ILE A 370 -12.18 -15.68 -9.37
CA ILE A 370 -12.95 -14.86 -8.44
C ILE A 370 -14.30 -15.51 -8.12
N ASN A 371 -15.00 -16.02 -9.13
CA ASN A 371 -16.30 -16.68 -8.98
C ASN A 371 -16.24 -17.96 -8.11
N ASN A 372 -15.07 -18.57 -7.99
CA ASN A 372 -14.84 -19.74 -7.14
C ASN A 372 -14.57 -19.38 -5.65
N LEU A 373 -14.41 -18.10 -5.33
CA LEU A 373 -14.26 -17.63 -3.95
C LEU A 373 -15.62 -17.48 -3.25
N PRO A 374 -15.66 -17.48 -1.92
CA PRO A 374 -16.84 -17.06 -1.18
C PRO A 374 -17.30 -15.66 -1.64
N GLN A 375 -18.58 -15.54 -1.94
CA GLN A 375 -19.14 -14.31 -2.49
C GLN A 375 -19.47 -13.32 -1.38
N ARG A 376 -18.54 -12.44 -1.11
CA ARG A 376 -18.67 -11.35 -0.12
C ARG A 376 -18.32 -10.02 -0.78
N PHE A 377 -19.22 -9.07 -0.71
CA PHE A 377 -19.11 -7.76 -1.37
C PHE A 377 -18.87 -6.66 -0.34
N THR A 378 -17.87 -5.82 -0.57
CA THR A 378 -17.52 -4.73 0.31
C THR A 378 -17.80 -3.38 -0.35
N TRP A 379 -18.34 -2.44 0.43
CA TRP A 379 -18.48 -1.05 0.05
C TRP A 379 -17.90 -0.15 1.14
N SER A 380 -17.38 1.01 0.77
CA SER A 380 -16.87 1.99 1.74
C SER A 380 -17.11 3.41 1.27
N ASP A 381 -17.31 4.33 2.22
CA ASP A 381 -17.39 5.77 2.01
C ASP A 381 -17.04 6.52 3.30
N ARG A 382 -17.05 7.84 3.26
CA ARG A 382 -16.64 8.70 4.38
C ARG A 382 -17.45 10.00 4.43
N VAL A 383 -17.57 10.55 5.63
CA VAL A 383 -17.98 11.94 5.84
C VAL A 383 -16.72 12.76 6.10
N LYS A 384 -16.47 13.74 5.22
CA LYS A 384 -15.35 14.69 5.34
C LYS A 384 -15.70 15.83 6.32
N ASN A 385 -14.65 16.48 6.85
CA ASN A 385 -14.79 17.58 7.82
C ASN A 385 -15.61 17.17 9.06
N PHE A 386 -15.45 15.93 9.49
CA PHE A 386 -16.12 15.36 10.63
C PHE A 386 -15.15 15.32 11.84
N PRO A 387 -15.45 16.05 12.94
CA PRO A 387 -14.53 16.14 14.07
C PRO A 387 -14.18 14.77 14.66
N SER A 388 -12.90 14.56 14.95
CA SER A 388 -12.41 13.27 15.50
C SER A 388 -13.07 12.91 16.83
N ASP A 389 -13.32 13.89 17.70
CA ASP A 389 -13.99 13.68 19.00
C ASP A 389 -15.45 13.20 18.79
N SER A 390 -16.16 13.79 17.82
CA SER A 390 -17.52 13.36 17.45
C SER A 390 -17.51 11.93 16.91
N SER A 391 -16.52 11.59 16.06
CA SER A 391 -16.36 10.23 15.54
C SER A 391 -16.15 9.23 16.68
N GLN A 392 -15.24 9.53 17.62
CA GLN A 392 -14.97 8.68 18.78
C GLN A 392 -16.20 8.52 19.67
N GLN A 393 -16.95 9.59 19.91
CA GLN A 393 -18.16 9.53 20.74
C GLN A 393 -19.25 8.66 20.11
N ILE A 394 -19.47 8.76 18.79
CA ILE A 394 -20.43 7.93 18.06
C ILE A 394 -20.04 6.46 18.14
N ILE A 395 -18.77 6.16 17.89
CA ILE A 395 -18.26 4.79 17.95
C ILE A 395 -18.42 4.22 19.36
N LYS A 396 -18.07 4.99 20.40
CA LYS A 396 -18.26 4.59 21.80
C LYS A 396 -19.71 4.31 22.15
N ASN A 397 -20.65 5.15 21.69
CA ASN A 397 -22.08 4.96 21.89
C ASN A 397 -22.58 3.70 21.16
N ALA A 398 -22.10 3.47 19.92
CA ALA A 398 -22.46 2.29 19.12
C ALA A 398 -21.96 1.00 19.79
N ILE A 399 -20.76 0.98 20.34
CA ILE A 399 -20.21 -0.15 21.10
C ILE A 399 -21.01 -0.42 22.38
N SER A 400 -21.38 0.64 23.10
CA SER A 400 -22.08 0.51 24.39
C SER A 400 -23.51 -0.05 24.24
N SER A 401 -24.16 0.20 23.11
CA SER A 401 -25.55 -0.23 22.86
C SER A 401 -25.76 -0.51 21.37
N PRO A 402 -25.14 -1.56 20.81
CA PRO A 402 -25.10 -1.79 19.37
C PRO A 402 -26.49 -1.97 18.75
N ASN A 403 -27.38 -2.72 19.39
CA ASN A 403 -28.73 -2.91 18.86
C ASN A 403 -29.56 -1.61 18.84
N ASN A 404 -29.44 -0.79 19.89
CA ASN A 404 -30.08 0.53 19.89
C ASN A 404 -29.50 1.44 18.81
N PHE A 405 -28.18 1.36 18.58
CA PHE A 405 -27.53 2.10 17.52
C PHE A 405 -28.09 1.68 16.15
N PHE A 406 -28.16 0.38 15.83
CA PHE A 406 -28.71 -0.09 14.56
C PHE A 406 -30.21 0.21 14.42
N ASN A 407 -30.99 0.10 15.49
CA ASN A 407 -32.39 0.50 15.48
C ASN A 407 -32.58 1.99 15.14
N SER A 408 -31.72 2.87 15.69
CA SER A 408 -31.75 4.30 15.37
C SER A 408 -31.41 4.63 13.91
N LEU A 409 -30.74 3.69 13.23
CA LEU A 409 -30.43 3.76 11.80
C LEU A 409 -31.50 3.11 10.91
N GLY A 410 -32.61 2.63 11.49
CA GLY A 410 -33.72 1.98 10.77
C GLY A 410 -33.48 0.48 10.52
N TYR A 411 -32.55 -0.17 11.23
CA TYR A 411 -32.26 -1.60 11.10
C TYR A 411 -32.80 -2.41 12.29
N GLU A 412 -34.09 -2.32 12.56
CA GLU A 412 -34.71 -2.97 13.72
C GLU A 412 -34.68 -4.51 13.70
N SER A 413 -34.53 -5.12 12.51
CA SER A 413 -34.42 -6.57 12.33
C SER A 413 -33.00 -7.09 12.48
N LEU A 414 -32.01 -6.22 12.53
CA LEU A 414 -30.59 -6.57 12.64
C LEU A 414 -30.13 -6.44 14.10
N SER A 415 -29.39 -7.44 14.56
CA SER A 415 -28.73 -7.43 15.86
C SER A 415 -27.25 -7.67 15.70
N CYS A 416 -26.47 -7.06 16.58
CA CYS A 416 -25.03 -7.27 16.62
C CYS A 416 -24.72 -8.62 17.31
N SER A 417 -23.98 -9.49 16.65
CA SER A 417 -23.53 -10.77 17.18
C SER A 417 -22.12 -10.72 17.77
N ALA A 418 -21.24 -9.84 17.22
CA ALA A 418 -19.87 -9.65 17.71
C ALA A 418 -19.38 -8.24 17.37
N ILE A 419 -18.44 -7.74 18.17
CA ILE A 419 -17.74 -6.46 17.94
C ILE A 419 -16.24 -6.71 17.99
N ASP A 420 -15.53 -6.20 16.97
CA ASP A 420 -14.07 -6.14 16.96
C ASP A 420 -13.65 -4.65 17.07
N GLU A 421 -12.92 -4.33 18.12
CA GLU A 421 -12.45 -2.98 18.46
C GLU A 421 -10.98 -2.74 18.08
N THR A 422 -10.40 -3.61 17.27
CA THR A 422 -8.98 -3.52 16.86
C THR A 422 -8.66 -2.16 16.23
N ASP A 423 -9.56 -1.62 15.38
CA ASP A 423 -9.41 -0.28 14.77
C ASP A 423 -10.80 0.34 14.52
N GLY A 424 -11.31 1.11 15.47
CA GLY A 424 -12.68 1.61 15.49
C GLY A 424 -13.65 0.57 16.04
N ALA A 425 -14.82 0.41 15.42
CA ALA A 425 -15.79 -0.61 15.79
C ALA A 425 -16.30 -1.36 14.56
N ARG A 426 -15.95 -2.63 14.46
CA ARG A 426 -16.39 -3.54 13.41
C ARG A 426 -17.44 -4.49 13.97
N PHE A 427 -18.68 -4.25 13.58
CA PHE A 427 -19.83 -5.02 14.03
C PHE A 427 -20.11 -6.16 13.06
N THR A 428 -20.20 -7.38 13.57
CA THR A 428 -20.76 -8.52 12.85
C THR A 428 -22.25 -8.62 13.20
N LEU A 429 -23.10 -8.65 12.20
CA LEU A 429 -24.54 -8.74 12.37
C LEU A 429 -25.02 -10.20 12.40
N ASN A 430 -26.25 -10.42 12.88
CA ASN A 430 -26.83 -11.76 13.00
C ASN A 430 -27.04 -12.47 11.65
N ASN A 431 -27.07 -11.74 10.52
CA ASN A 431 -27.12 -12.30 9.17
C ASN A 431 -25.73 -12.52 8.56
N GLY A 432 -24.66 -12.30 9.33
CA GLY A 432 -23.26 -12.43 8.89
C GLY A 432 -22.70 -11.20 8.16
N ASP A 433 -23.51 -10.16 7.93
CA ASP A 433 -23.04 -8.92 7.33
C ASP A 433 -22.18 -8.11 8.31
N ILE A 434 -21.38 -7.19 7.80
CA ILE A 434 -20.45 -6.40 8.59
C ILE A 434 -20.68 -4.91 8.34
N ILE A 435 -20.64 -4.14 9.43
CA ILE A 435 -20.59 -2.68 9.39
C ILE A 435 -19.41 -2.25 10.29
N HIS A 436 -18.49 -1.47 9.73
CA HIS A 436 -17.31 -1.01 10.43
C HIS A 436 -17.20 0.51 10.38
N LEU A 437 -17.15 1.13 11.54
CA LEU A 437 -16.97 2.57 11.74
C LEU A 437 -15.58 2.86 12.28
N ARG A 438 -14.89 3.82 11.67
CA ARG A 438 -13.53 4.18 12.04
C ARG A 438 -13.30 5.68 11.90
N PRO A 439 -12.71 6.36 12.90
CA PRO A 439 -12.17 7.70 12.70
C PRO A 439 -10.94 7.64 11.80
N SER A 440 -10.74 8.61 10.92
CA SER A 440 -9.51 8.68 10.15
C SER A 440 -8.35 9.14 11.04
N GLY A 441 -7.19 8.50 10.91
CA GLY A 441 -5.98 8.92 11.62
C GLY A 441 -5.29 10.16 11.03
N ASN A 442 -5.60 10.51 9.76
CA ASN A 442 -4.87 11.51 9.00
C ASN A 442 -5.70 12.75 8.62
N ALA A 443 -7.01 12.71 8.85
CA ALA A 443 -7.94 13.79 8.49
C ALA A 443 -9.16 13.77 9.42
N PRO A 444 -9.86 14.89 9.61
CA PRO A 444 -11.14 14.92 10.34
C PRO A 444 -12.24 14.26 9.48
N GLU A 445 -12.27 12.93 9.46
CA GLU A 445 -13.21 12.12 8.70
C GLU A 445 -13.73 10.95 9.54
N LEU A 446 -15.02 10.62 9.37
CA LEU A 446 -15.58 9.34 9.81
C LEU A 446 -15.72 8.43 8.59
N ARG A 447 -15.10 7.26 8.63
CA ARG A 447 -15.17 6.24 7.59
C ARG A 447 -16.13 5.14 7.98
N CYS A 448 -16.90 4.67 7.01
CA CYS A 448 -17.75 3.50 7.13
C CYS A 448 -17.41 2.50 6.03
N TYR A 449 -17.24 1.26 6.44
CA TYR A 449 -17.07 0.11 5.55
C TYR A 449 -18.22 -0.84 5.85
N ALA A 450 -18.76 -1.48 4.83
CA ALA A 450 -19.72 -2.56 5.02
C ALA A 450 -19.41 -3.73 4.11
N GLU A 451 -19.79 -4.92 4.54
CA GLU A 451 -19.65 -6.14 3.79
C GLU A 451 -20.94 -6.95 3.89
N ALA A 452 -21.40 -7.45 2.75
CA ALA A 452 -22.60 -8.25 2.64
C ALA A 452 -22.48 -9.33 1.55
N SER A 453 -23.46 -10.21 1.45
CA SER A 453 -23.59 -11.19 0.37
C SER A 453 -24.04 -10.58 -0.97
N ASP A 454 -24.40 -9.31 -0.99
CA ASP A 454 -24.83 -8.54 -2.16
C ASP A 454 -24.21 -7.14 -2.15
N GLU A 455 -23.74 -6.66 -3.31
CA GLU A 455 -23.07 -5.38 -3.45
C GLU A 455 -24.00 -4.19 -3.14
N ASN A 456 -25.27 -4.27 -3.59
CA ASN A 456 -26.23 -3.19 -3.33
C ASN A 456 -26.53 -3.09 -1.83
N GLN A 457 -26.62 -4.24 -1.14
CA GLN A 457 -26.81 -4.27 0.30
C GLN A 457 -25.63 -3.63 1.05
N ALA A 458 -24.38 -3.97 0.68
CA ALA A 458 -23.20 -3.34 1.28
C ALA A 458 -23.18 -1.82 1.06
N LYS A 459 -23.53 -1.38 -0.15
CA LYS A 459 -23.66 0.05 -0.49
C LYS A 459 -24.76 0.74 0.31
N GLN A 460 -25.92 0.11 0.46
CA GLN A 460 -27.03 0.64 1.24
C GLN A 460 -26.65 0.82 2.72
N TYR A 461 -25.96 -0.16 3.31
CA TYR A 461 -25.47 -0.03 4.69
C TYR A 461 -24.61 1.21 4.86
N VAL A 462 -23.60 1.40 4.03
CA VAL A 462 -22.71 2.56 4.12
C VAL A 462 -23.46 3.87 3.93
N THR A 463 -24.30 3.96 2.90
CA THR A 463 -25.06 5.16 2.58
C THR A 463 -26.02 5.56 3.73
N ASN A 464 -26.76 4.59 4.25
CA ASN A 464 -27.72 4.84 5.33
C ASN A 464 -27.03 5.17 6.65
N VAL A 465 -25.98 4.43 7.00
CA VAL A 465 -25.21 4.67 8.24
C VAL A 465 -24.63 6.07 8.24
N LEU A 466 -23.90 6.47 7.19
CA LEU A 466 -23.30 7.79 7.11
C LEU A 466 -24.34 8.90 7.00
N GLY A 467 -25.42 8.68 6.24
CA GLY A 467 -26.52 9.64 6.12
C GLY A 467 -27.22 9.93 7.44
N ASN A 468 -27.56 8.89 8.21
CA ASN A 468 -28.19 9.04 9.52
C ASN A 468 -27.24 9.67 10.56
N ILE A 469 -25.96 9.28 10.58
CA ILE A 469 -24.96 9.88 11.47
C ILE A 469 -24.83 11.39 11.20
N THR A 470 -24.79 11.79 9.95
CA THR A 470 -24.74 13.21 9.57
C THR A 470 -25.96 13.98 10.06
N SER A 471 -27.14 13.36 10.02
CA SER A 471 -28.39 13.96 10.48
C SER A 471 -28.50 14.07 12.01
N LEU A 472 -27.76 13.27 12.77
CA LEU A 472 -27.74 13.34 14.24
C LEU A 472 -26.89 14.50 14.79
N ILE A 473 -26.07 15.14 13.96
CA ILE A 473 -25.13 16.20 14.35
C ILE A 473 -25.55 17.56 13.76
N SER A 474 -26.38 17.56 12.71
CA SER A 474 -26.98 18.78 12.14
C SER A 474 -28.15 19.26 13.00
#